data_8b2fdac4ff804dd3cad9c5450610a4ee
#
_entry.id   8b2fdac4ff804dd3cad9c5450610a4ee
#
_cell.length_a   1.000
_cell.length_b   1.000
_cell.length_c   1.000
_cell.angle_alpha   90.00
_cell.angle_beta   90.00
_cell.angle_gamma   90.00
#
_symmetry.space_group_name_H-M   'P 1'
#
loop_
_entity.id
_entity.type
_entity.pdbx_description
1 polymer ?
#
loop_
_entity_poly.entity_id
_entity_poly.type
_entity_poly.pdbx_seq_one_letter_code
_entity_poly.pdbx_strand_id
1 'polypeptide(L)'
;MFDEKDLQQIREHGLSPEQAETQLENFRRGFPFLNVVRAASPGDGVLVVGAAEADAAVERYEKESAGLGVVKFVPASGAATRMFKELFEFVNDGKRGKGIDTLLENIGKFAFWPELRAVLPAGADDRAIVNAIVGDGLNYGRKPKGLVTFHAYPEGARKAVEEHLVEGAAYAAAGGVVRIHFTVSPEHVAGFEELLAAKVPFYEKRFGVRYEISFSVQKPSTDTLAVNPDNTPFRQDDGTLLFRPAGHGALIENLNEIDADLIFIKNIDNVTTDARRGDTVRYKKVLAGVLLDLQGRAFEYLKALEVGGAELEPIAEFIEKQLCVKLPAEYDSALLRAVLDRPIRVCGMVRNEGEPGGGPFWVGNPDGTQSLQIAESSQIGPDDLPLMRSATPVSYTHLRAHETSAHL
;
A
#
# COMPACT_ATOMS: atom_id res chain seq x y z
N MET A 1 13.20 -14.58 30.64
CA MET A 1 13.88 -14.12 29.45
C MET A 1 13.84 -12.60 29.39
N PHE A 2 12.67 -12.01 29.60
CA PHE A 2 12.51 -10.57 29.88
C PHE A 2 12.50 -10.35 31.40
N ASP A 3 13.20 -9.34 31.88
CA ASP A 3 13.13 -8.90 33.28
C ASP A 3 11.96 -7.91 33.49
N GLU A 4 11.76 -7.42 34.70
CA GLU A 4 10.65 -6.50 34.99
C GLU A 4 10.77 -5.16 34.24
N LYS A 5 12.00 -4.69 34.00
CA LYS A 5 12.22 -3.45 33.23
C LYS A 5 11.91 -3.64 31.75
N ASP A 6 12.27 -4.81 31.21
CA ASP A 6 11.92 -5.19 29.84
C ASP A 6 10.40 -5.26 29.65
N LEU A 7 9.71 -5.91 30.58
CA LEU A 7 8.25 -6.03 30.54
C LEU A 7 7.56 -4.66 30.64
N GLN A 8 8.12 -3.76 31.44
CA GLN A 8 7.62 -2.39 31.51
C GLN A 8 7.86 -1.65 30.18
N GLN A 9 9.07 -1.71 29.61
CA GLN A 9 9.40 -1.09 28.32
C GLN A 9 8.54 -1.63 27.17
N ILE A 10 8.29 -2.95 27.12
CA ILE A 10 7.41 -3.59 26.14
C ILE A 10 6.00 -3.00 26.21
N ARG A 11 5.44 -2.89 27.43
CA ARG A 11 4.10 -2.29 27.60
C ARG A 11 4.05 -0.81 27.26
N GLU A 12 5.05 -0.03 27.65
CA GLU A 12 5.15 1.39 27.31
C GLU A 12 5.30 1.61 25.81
N HIS A 13 5.91 0.64 25.10
CA HIS A 13 5.99 0.64 23.63
C HIS A 13 4.67 0.21 22.94
N GLY A 14 3.69 -0.24 23.72
CA GLY A 14 2.36 -0.64 23.23
C GLY A 14 2.22 -2.10 22.83
N LEU A 15 3.22 -2.96 23.12
CA LEU A 15 3.13 -4.40 22.92
C LEU A 15 2.71 -5.12 24.21
N SER A 16 2.07 -6.29 24.07
CA SER A 16 1.95 -7.19 25.20
C SER A 16 3.22 -8.05 25.38
N PRO A 17 3.52 -8.52 26.59
CA PRO A 17 4.61 -9.48 26.80
C PRO A 17 4.50 -10.71 25.90
N GLU A 18 3.28 -11.23 25.69
CA GLU A 18 3.01 -12.41 24.86
C GLU A 18 3.32 -12.13 23.38
N GLN A 19 3.04 -10.91 22.88
CA GLN A 19 3.42 -10.50 21.52
C GLN A 19 4.95 -10.46 21.37
N ALA A 20 5.67 -9.89 22.32
CA ALA A 20 7.12 -9.85 22.30
C ALA A 20 7.75 -11.25 22.37
N GLU A 21 7.21 -12.15 23.21
CA GLU A 21 7.65 -13.55 23.25
C GLU A 21 7.36 -14.28 21.93
N THR A 22 6.21 -14.05 21.32
CA THR A 22 5.86 -14.60 20.01
C THR A 22 6.83 -14.13 18.92
N GLN A 23 7.21 -12.85 18.94
CA GLN A 23 8.22 -12.34 18.01
C GLN A 23 9.57 -13.05 18.17
N LEU A 24 10.04 -13.25 19.42
CA LEU A 24 11.28 -13.99 19.67
C LEU A 24 11.20 -15.45 19.22
N GLU A 25 10.07 -16.09 19.41
CA GLU A 25 9.87 -17.47 18.97
C GLU A 25 9.87 -17.57 17.44
N ASN A 26 9.27 -16.60 16.75
CA ASN A 26 9.32 -16.51 15.30
C ASN A 26 10.75 -16.34 14.77
N PHE A 27 11.62 -15.57 15.45
CA PHE A 27 13.03 -15.49 15.09
C PHE A 27 13.77 -16.82 15.27
N ARG A 28 13.43 -17.61 16.29
CA ARG A 28 14.07 -18.91 16.57
C ARG A 28 13.65 -20.00 15.60
N ARG A 29 12.36 -20.09 15.30
CA ARG A 29 11.76 -21.15 14.48
C ARG A 29 11.70 -20.78 12.99
N GLY A 30 11.83 -19.51 12.64
CA GLY A 30 11.44 -18.96 11.36
C GLY A 30 9.94 -18.71 11.28
N PHE A 31 9.55 -17.89 10.33
CA PHE A 31 8.13 -17.69 9.99
C PHE A 31 7.64 -18.87 9.14
N PRO A 32 6.42 -19.39 9.39
CA PRO A 32 5.86 -20.40 8.51
C PRO A 32 5.65 -19.83 7.12
N PHE A 33 5.95 -20.63 6.11
CA PHE A 33 5.60 -20.29 4.74
C PHE A 33 4.08 -20.38 4.54
N LEU A 34 3.58 -19.67 3.54
CA LEU A 34 2.19 -19.79 3.12
C LEU A 34 1.90 -21.22 2.63
N ASN A 35 0.72 -21.73 2.96
CA ASN A 35 0.23 -22.99 2.40
C ASN A 35 -0.27 -22.76 0.96
N VAL A 36 0.65 -22.65 0.00
CA VAL A 36 0.35 -22.37 -1.39
C VAL A 36 -0.23 -23.61 -2.05
N VAL A 37 -1.45 -23.50 -2.57
CA VAL A 37 -2.12 -24.61 -3.29
C VAL A 37 -1.77 -24.58 -4.78
N ARG A 38 -1.88 -23.40 -5.41
CA ARG A 38 -1.54 -23.16 -6.81
C ARG A 38 -1.46 -21.66 -7.11
N ALA A 39 -0.86 -21.32 -8.24
CA ALA A 39 -0.92 -19.97 -8.77
C ALA A 39 -2.34 -19.64 -9.26
N ALA A 40 -2.77 -18.39 -9.06
CA ALA A 40 -3.98 -17.88 -9.69
C ALA A 40 -3.66 -17.42 -11.13
N SER A 41 -4.65 -17.58 -12.01
CA SER A 41 -4.52 -17.23 -13.44
C SER A 41 -5.82 -16.58 -13.96
N PRO A 42 -5.79 -15.95 -15.14
CA PRO A 42 -7.01 -15.44 -15.77
C PRO A 42 -8.09 -16.53 -15.88
N GLY A 43 -9.26 -16.26 -15.30
CA GLY A 43 -10.36 -17.22 -15.21
C GLY A 43 -10.27 -18.22 -14.03
N ASP A 44 -9.17 -18.26 -13.31
CA ASP A 44 -9.02 -19.02 -12.05
C ASP A 44 -8.39 -18.13 -10.97
N GLY A 45 -9.21 -17.29 -10.34
CA GLY A 45 -8.80 -16.35 -9.30
C GLY A 45 -8.40 -14.95 -9.80
N VAL A 46 -8.05 -14.79 -11.08
CA VAL A 46 -7.87 -13.46 -11.70
C VAL A 46 -9.07 -13.17 -12.60
N LEU A 47 -9.87 -12.20 -12.21
CA LEU A 47 -11.03 -11.75 -12.98
C LEU A 47 -10.56 -11.03 -14.25
N VAL A 48 -11.08 -11.44 -15.40
CA VAL A 48 -10.87 -10.74 -16.68
C VAL A 48 -12.11 -9.91 -16.97
N VAL A 49 -11.99 -8.60 -16.88
CA VAL A 49 -13.10 -7.67 -17.10
C VAL A 49 -13.07 -7.20 -18.55
N GLY A 50 -14.13 -7.49 -19.29
CA GLY A 50 -14.32 -7.01 -20.66
C GLY A 50 -14.62 -5.50 -20.72
N ALA A 51 -14.55 -4.90 -21.92
CA ALA A 51 -14.75 -3.46 -22.07
C ALA A 51 -16.13 -2.99 -21.59
N ALA A 52 -17.20 -3.71 -21.94
CA ALA A 52 -18.57 -3.38 -21.52
C ALA A 52 -18.77 -3.53 -20.00
N GLU A 53 -18.15 -4.55 -19.39
CA GLU A 53 -18.21 -4.76 -17.94
C GLU A 53 -17.43 -3.65 -17.20
N ALA A 54 -16.30 -3.25 -17.76
CA ALA A 54 -15.50 -2.14 -17.22
C ALA A 54 -16.28 -0.82 -17.27
N ASP A 55 -16.99 -0.53 -18.38
CA ASP A 55 -17.84 0.65 -18.51
C ASP A 55 -19.00 0.60 -17.51
N ALA A 56 -19.66 -0.53 -17.35
CA ALA A 56 -20.73 -0.71 -16.36
C ALA A 56 -20.22 -0.54 -14.91
N ALA A 57 -19.01 -1.02 -14.61
CA ALA A 57 -18.41 -0.83 -13.29
C ALA A 57 -18.07 0.65 -13.02
N VAL A 58 -17.57 1.38 -14.02
CA VAL A 58 -17.33 2.83 -13.90
C VAL A 58 -18.64 3.57 -13.63
N GLU A 59 -19.68 3.27 -14.42
CA GLU A 59 -21.01 3.89 -14.27
C GLU A 59 -21.61 3.63 -12.88
N ARG A 60 -21.51 2.39 -12.39
CA ARG A 60 -21.95 2.02 -11.03
C ARG A 60 -21.24 2.88 -9.99
N TYR A 61 -19.91 2.93 -10.04
CA TYR A 61 -19.13 3.71 -9.08
C TYR A 61 -19.52 5.20 -9.12
N GLU A 62 -19.63 5.79 -10.29
CA GLU A 62 -20.00 7.21 -10.43
C GLU A 62 -21.40 7.52 -9.90
N LYS A 63 -22.32 6.57 -10.05
CA LYS A 63 -23.69 6.69 -9.54
C LYS A 63 -23.78 6.54 -8.02
N GLU A 64 -23.06 5.58 -7.46
CA GLU A 64 -23.21 5.19 -6.04
C GLU A 64 -22.28 5.95 -5.11
N SER A 65 -21.12 6.40 -5.59
CA SER A 65 -20.09 7.01 -4.75
C SER A 65 -20.49 8.30 -4.04
N ALA A 66 -21.47 9.05 -4.58
CA ALA A 66 -21.89 10.33 -4.00
C ALA A 66 -22.47 10.21 -2.59
N GLY A 67 -23.04 9.04 -2.24
CA GLY A 67 -23.62 8.74 -0.93
C GLY A 67 -22.68 8.00 0.03
N LEU A 68 -21.45 7.71 -0.40
CA LEU A 68 -20.51 6.89 0.36
C LEU A 68 -19.42 7.71 1.04
N GLY A 69 -18.94 7.22 2.18
CA GLY A 69 -17.70 7.63 2.79
C GLY A 69 -16.51 7.07 2.00
N VAL A 70 -15.97 7.85 1.05
CA VAL A 70 -14.83 7.44 0.23
C VAL A 70 -13.56 8.07 0.76
N VAL A 71 -12.53 7.26 1.02
CA VAL A 71 -11.21 7.73 1.48
C VAL A 71 -10.12 7.20 0.55
N LYS A 72 -9.13 8.03 0.26
CA LYS A 72 -7.87 7.63 -0.37
C LYS A 72 -6.80 7.48 0.71
N PHE A 73 -6.41 6.24 1.00
CA PHE A 73 -5.36 5.90 1.96
C PHE A 73 -4.01 5.83 1.23
N VAL A 74 -3.04 6.63 1.69
CA VAL A 74 -1.73 6.76 1.05
C VAL A 74 -0.60 6.45 2.03
N PRO A 75 -0.03 5.24 2.01
CA PRO A 75 1.21 4.96 2.71
C PRO A 75 2.33 5.89 2.25
N ALA A 76 2.84 6.75 3.15
CA ALA A 76 3.82 7.79 2.85
C ALA A 76 4.99 7.86 3.84
N SER A 77 5.07 6.93 4.81
CA SER A 77 6.13 6.87 5.83
C SER A 77 7.49 6.42 5.28
N GLY A 78 7.54 5.86 4.06
CA GLY A 78 8.78 5.37 3.47
C GLY A 78 9.80 6.49 3.20
N ALA A 79 10.98 6.38 3.83
CA ALA A 79 12.11 7.26 3.54
C ALA A 79 12.63 7.05 2.10
N ALA A 80 13.11 8.13 1.48
CA ALA A 80 13.67 8.08 0.13
C ALA A 80 15.11 7.50 0.09
N THR A 81 15.68 7.10 1.22
CA THR A 81 17.07 6.65 1.34
C THR A 81 17.47 5.52 0.39
N ARG A 82 16.57 4.52 0.18
CA ARG A 82 16.84 3.44 -0.78
C ARG A 82 16.89 3.94 -2.23
N MET A 83 16.07 4.93 -2.56
CA MET A 83 16.02 5.53 -3.90
C MET A 83 17.32 6.28 -4.24
N PHE A 84 17.97 6.85 -3.22
CA PHE A 84 19.19 7.65 -3.38
C PHE A 84 20.46 6.93 -2.93
N LYS A 85 20.43 5.60 -2.76
CA LYS A 85 21.57 4.82 -2.27
C LYS A 85 22.84 5.04 -3.09
N GLU A 86 22.78 4.95 -4.41
CA GLU A 86 23.93 5.14 -5.29
C GLU A 86 24.48 6.57 -5.20
N LEU A 87 23.62 7.57 -4.99
CA LEU A 87 24.02 8.96 -4.82
C LEU A 87 24.83 9.13 -3.52
N PHE A 88 24.38 8.52 -2.44
CA PHE A 88 25.11 8.52 -1.17
C PHE A 88 26.46 7.79 -1.28
N GLU A 89 26.51 6.64 -1.94
CA GLU A 89 27.77 5.90 -2.18
C GLU A 89 28.75 6.73 -3.02
N PHE A 90 28.26 7.48 -4.01
CA PHE A 90 29.10 8.38 -4.80
C PHE A 90 29.63 9.57 -3.96
N VAL A 91 28.77 10.21 -3.18
CA VAL A 91 29.18 11.37 -2.36
C VAL A 91 30.14 10.96 -1.25
N ASN A 92 29.87 9.84 -0.56
CA ASN A 92 30.64 9.43 0.61
C ASN A 92 31.92 8.66 0.22
N ASP A 93 31.79 7.69 -0.67
CA ASP A 93 32.83 6.71 -0.99
C ASP A 93 33.50 6.96 -2.36
N GLY A 94 32.98 7.90 -3.16
CA GLY A 94 33.46 8.16 -4.52
C GLY A 94 33.10 7.06 -5.52
N LYS A 95 32.19 6.15 -5.18
CA LYS A 95 31.75 5.07 -6.07
C LYS A 95 30.90 5.62 -7.21
N ARG A 96 31.46 5.65 -8.41
CA ARG A 96 30.78 6.11 -9.62
C ARG A 96 30.28 4.92 -10.41
N GLY A 97 28.98 4.72 -10.42
CA GLY A 97 28.30 3.68 -11.19
C GLY A 97 27.52 4.26 -12.38
N LYS A 98 27.01 3.37 -13.24
CA LYS A 98 26.23 3.75 -14.43
C LYS A 98 25.02 4.64 -14.08
N GLY A 99 24.40 4.45 -12.90
CA GLY A 99 23.28 5.29 -12.45
C GLY A 99 23.69 6.77 -12.27
N ILE A 100 24.89 7.01 -11.72
CA ILE A 100 25.44 8.37 -11.54
C ILE A 100 25.72 9.01 -12.91
N ASP A 101 26.34 8.28 -13.85
CA ASP A 101 26.60 8.80 -15.20
C ASP A 101 25.29 9.16 -15.90
N THR A 102 24.31 8.26 -15.88
CA THR A 102 23.00 8.50 -16.48
C THR A 102 22.27 9.69 -15.86
N LEU A 103 22.35 9.85 -14.53
CA LEU A 103 21.80 10.99 -13.81
C LEU A 103 22.43 12.30 -14.30
N LEU A 104 23.75 12.39 -14.30
CA LEU A 104 24.48 13.61 -14.66
C LEU A 104 24.31 13.99 -16.13
N GLU A 105 24.36 13.02 -17.03
CA GLU A 105 24.13 13.23 -18.47
C GLU A 105 22.71 13.78 -18.76
N ASN A 106 21.73 13.42 -17.91
CA ASN A 106 20.35 13.80 -18.10
C ASN A 106 19.83 14.80 -17.05
N ILE A 107 20.70 15.38 -16.22
CA ILE A 107 20.29 16.18 -15.04
C ILE A 107 19.30 17.29 -15.40
N GLY A 108 19.45 17.94 -16.55
CA GLY A 108 18.57 18.98 -17.02
C GLY A 108 17.16 18.54 -17.42
N LYS A 109 16.90 17.21 -17.50
CA LYS A 109 15.60 16.64 -17.85
C LYS A 109 14.76 16.27 -16.62
N PHE A 110 15.36 16.25 -15.43
CA PHE A 110 14.65 15.93 -14.21
C PHE A 110 13.73 17.06 -13.77
N ALA A 111 12.56 16.69 -13.24
CA ALA A 111 11.55 17.63 -12.78
C ALA A 111 12.06 18.61 -11.70
N PHE A 112 13.01 18.18 -10.89
CA PHE A 112 13.64 18.98 -9.85
C PHE A 112 14.80 19.88 -10.36
N TRP A 113 15.15 19.82 -11.64
CA TRP A 113 16.28 20.59 -12.16
C TRP A 113 16.19 22.10 -11.91
N PRO A 114 15.05 22.77 -12.08
CA PRO A 114 14.95 24.20 -11.77
C PRO A 114 15.26 24.52 -10.30
N GLU A 115 14.77 23.68 -9.38
CA GLU A 115 15.03 23.83 -7.93
C GLU A 115 16.53 23.58 -7.64
N LEU A 116 17.11 22.53 -8.24
CA LEU A 116 18.52 22.19 -8.07
C LEU A 116 19.43 23.30 -8.59
N ARG A 117 19.17 23.78 -9.79
CA ARG A 117 19.96 24.85 -10.43
C ARG A 117 20.00 26.13 -9.60
N ALA A 118 18.91 26.43 -8.89
CA ALA A 118 18.82 27.62 -8.06
C ALA A 118 19.74 27.59 -6.82
N VAL A 119 20.13 26.38 -6.36
CA VAL A 119 20.98 26.19 -5.17
C VAL A 119 22.43 25.80 -5.52
N LEU A 120 22.72 25.50 -6.79
CA LEU A 120 24.06 25.12 -7.22
C LEU A 120 24.99 26.33 -7.33
N PRO A 121 26.22 26.27 -6.82
CA PRO A 121 27.24 27.27 -7.05
C PRO A 121 27.67 27.26 -8.53
N ALA A 122 28.16 28.39 -9.02
CA ALA A 122 28.72 28.48 -10.36
C ALA A 122 29.94 27.56 -10.52
N GLY A 123 29.95 26.71 -11.57
CA GLY A 123 31.03 25.77 -11.83
C GLY A 123 31.02 24.53 -10.92
N ALA A 124 29.85 24.17 -10.33
CA ALA A 124 29.71 22.96 -9.54
C ALA A 124 30.18 21.73 -10.33
N ASP A 125 31.03 20.92 -9.71
CA ASP A 125 31.44 19.62 -10.24
C ASP A 125 30.38 18.54 -10.00
N ASP A 126 30.58 17.36 -10.56
CA ASP A 126 29.65 16.22 -10.44
C ASP A 126 29.31 15.88 -8.99
N ARG A 127 30.33 15.93 -8.10
CA ARG A 127 30.14 15.62 -6.68
C ARG A 127 29.30 16.69 -5.98
N ALA A 128 29.55 17.95 -6.28
CA ALA A 128 28.76 19.07 -5.75
C ALA A 128 27.30 18.99 -6.22
N ILE A 129 27.06 18.64 -7.50
CA ILE A 129 25.71 18.46 -8.05
C ILE A 129 24.98 17.34 -7.30
N VAL A 130 25.59 16.15 -7.15
CA VAL A 130 24.96 15.03 -6.48
C VAL A 130 24.78 15.32 -4.99
N ASN A 131 25.75 15.96 -4.32
CA ASN A 131 25.59 16.36 -2.93
C ASN A 131 24.46 17.37 -2.73
N ALA A 132 24.25 18.31 -3.67
CA ALA A 132 23.14 19.25 -3.59
C ALA A 132 21.77 18.56 -3.76
N ILE A 133 21.68 17.40 -4.41
CA ILE A 133 20.42 16.62 -4.49
C ILE A 133 20.13 15.98 -3.13
N VAL A 134 21.07 15.23 -2.55
CA VAL A 134 20.81 14.41 -1.34
C VAL A 134 21.10 15.13 -0.03
N GLY A 135 21.98 16.14 -0.04
CA GLY A 135 22.45 16.91 1.13
C GLY A 135 21.90 18.36 1.16
N ASP A 136 22.80 19.32 1.38
CA ASP A 136 22.45 20.70 1.79
C ASP A 136 21.73 21.59 0.74
N GLY A 137 21.41 21.04 -0.42
CA GLY A 137 20.60 21.74 -1.44
C GLY A 137 19.11 21.37 -1.37
N LEU A 138 18.72 20.34 -2.13
CA LEU A 138 17.33 19.85 -2.13
C LEU A 138 17.01 18.99 -0.91
N ASN A 139 18.03 18.46 -0.23
CA ASN A 139 17.92 17.61 0.95
C ASN A 139 17.03 16.37 0.75
N TYR A 140 17.01 15.80 -0.46
CA TYR A 140 16.17 14.66 -0.77
C TYR A 140 16.55 13.39 -0.01
N GLY A 141 17.80 13.28 0.45
CA GLY A 141 18.27 12.17 1.26
C GLY A 141 17.59 12.04 2.62
N ARG A 142 17.04 13.15 3.15
CA ARG A 142 16.32 13.18 4.43
C ARG A 142 14.82 13.44 4.29
N LYS A 143 14.35 13.73 3.08
CA LYS A 143 12.93 13.96 2.82
C LYS A 143 12.18 12.65 2.60
N PRO A 144 10.92 12.55 3.03
CA PRO A 144 10.05 11.46 2.63
C PRO A 144 9.73 11.57 1.13
N LYS A 145 9.45 10.45 0.48
CA LYS A 145 9.14 10.42 -0.97
C LYS A 145 8.03 11.40 -1.37
N GLY A 146 7.05 11.62 -0.49
CA GLY A 146 5.94 12.54 -0.74
C GLY A 146 6.35 13.99 -1.00
N LEU A 147 7.48 14.43 -0.45
CA LEU A 147 8.02 15.78 -0.57
C LEU A 147 9.10 15.92 -1.66
N VAL A 148 9.36 14.86 -2.41
CA VAL A 148 10.27 14.87 -3.56
C VAL A 148 9.52 15.30 -4.81
N THR A 149 10.14 16.13 -5.65
CA THR A 149 9.60 16.59 -6.93
C THR A 149 9.68 15.47 -7.97
N PHE A 150 8.52 15.02 -8.46
CA PHE A 150 8.41 13.84 -9.33
C PHE A 150 8.19 14.20 -10.79
N HIS A 151 7.29 15.14 -11.08
CA HIS A 151 6.91 15.44 -12.45
C HIS A 151 6.97 16.94 -12.77
N ALA A 152 7.35 17.26 -14.01
CA ALA A 152 7.37 18.63 -14.53
C ALA A 152 6.19 18.84 -15.48
N TYR A 153 5.57 20.03 -15.38
CA TYR A 153 4.47 20.48 -16.23
C TYR A 153 4.74 21.91 -16.68
N PRO A 154 4.04 22.40 -17.73
CA PRO A 154 4.19 23.80 -18.18
C PRO A 154 3.95 24.82 -17.06
N GLU A 155 3.02 24.54 -16.16
CA GLU A 155 2.65 25.39 -15.03
C GLU A 155 3.57 25.26 -13.80
N GLY A 156 4.51 24.34 -13.82
CA GLY A 156 5.45 24.07 -12.73
C GLY A 156 5.61 22.60 -12.41
N ALA A 157 6.54 22.28 -11.53
CA ALA A 157 6.76 20.92 -11.09
C ALA A 157 5.84 20.55 -9.92
N ARG A 158 5.52 19.24 -9.79
CA ARG A 158 4.71 18.68 -8.69
C ARG A 158 5.50 17.67 -7.90
N LYS A 159 5.29 17.73 -6.59
CA LYS A 159 5.76 16.70 -5.65
C LYS A 159 4.82 15.49 -5.66
N ALA A 160 5.28 14.34 -5.19
CA ALA A 160 4.47 13.14 -5.19
C ALA A 160 3.12 13.32 -4.46
N VAL A 161 3.10 14.02 -3.32
CA VAL A 161 1.88 14.33 -2.59
C VAL A 161 0.88 15.16 -3.41
N GLU A 162 1.36 16.09 -4.25
CA GLU A 162 0.49 16.90 -5.12
C GLU A 162 -0.19 16.05 -6.19
N GLU A 163 0.51 15.02 -6.73
CA GLU A 163 -0.10 14.07 -7.66
C GLU A 163 -1.23 13.27 -6.99
N HIS A 164 -1.11 12.97 -5.70
CA HIS A 164 -2.20 12.34 -4.94
C HIS A 164 -3.41 13.25 -4.75
N LEU A 165 -3.24 14.57 -4.63
CA LEU A 165 -4.35 15.53 -4.64
C LEU A 165 -5.07 15.49 -6.00
N VAL A 166 -4.32 15.57 -7.09
CA VAL A 166 -4.88 15.55 -8.46
C VAL A 166 -5.62 14.24 -8.75
N GLU A 167 -5.03 13.10 -8.37
CA GLU A 167 -5.67 11.79 -8.51
C GLU A 167 -6.92 11.66 -7.60
N GLY A 168 -6.85 12.15 -6.37
CA GLY A 168 -7.98 12.16 -5.44
C GLY A 168 -9.20 12.85 -6.03
N ALA A 169 -9.02 14.05 -6.62
CA ALA A 169 -10.08 14.76 -7.30
C ALA A 169 -10.66 13.99 -8.51
N ALA A 170 -9.84 13.18 -9.18
CA ALA A 170 -10.24 12.49 -10.40
C ALA A 170 -11.04 11.21 -10.16
N TYR A 171 -10.80 10.49 -9.05
CA TYR A 171 -11.49 9.21 -8.79
C TYR A 171 -11.96 8.98 -7.35
N ALA A 172 -11.56 9.78 -6.37
CA ALA A 172 -11.94 9.59 -4.97
C ALA A 172 -12.82 10.74 -4.41
N ALA A 173 -13.32 11.61 -5.27
CA ALA A 173 -14.26 12.64 -4.90
C ALA A 173 -15.67 12.03 -4.71
N ALA A 174 -16.25 12.24 -3.53
CA ALA A 174 -17.62 11.84 -3.19
C ALA A 174 -18.39 13.04 -2.64
N GLY A 175 -19.52 13.38 -3.20
CA GLY A 175 -20.31 14.55 -2.80
C GLY A 175 -19.54 15.89 -2.86
N GLY A 176 -18.57 16.03 -3.78
CA GLY A 176 -17.71 17.22 -3.88
C GLY A 176 -16.59 17.28 -2.86
N VAL A 177 -16.39 16.25 -2.06
CA VAL A 177 -15.32 16.17 -1.04
C VAL A 177 -14.32 15.08 -1.41
N VAL A 178 -13.04 15.39 -1.30
CA VAL A 178 -11.92 14.45 -1.48
C VAL A 178 -11.27 14.20 -0.13
N ARG A 179 -11.43 13.01 0.42
CA ARG A 179 -10.79 12.61 1.68
C ARG A 179 -9.53 11.83 1.39
N ILE A 180 -8.40 12.33 1.90
CA ILE A 180 -7.10 11.66 1.77
C ILE A 180 -6.48 11.49 3.14
N HIS A 181 -6.12 10.26 3.46
CA HIS A 181 -5.38 9.91 4.66
C HIS A 181 -3.95 9.50 4.30
N PHE A 182 -2.97 10.18 4.89
CA PHE A 182 -1.55 9.85 4.73
C PHE A 182 -1.00 9.20 5.99
N THR A 183 -0.29 8.07 5.84
CA THR A 183 0.56 7.57 6.93
C THR A 183 1.96 8.13 6.76
N VAL A 184 2.46 8.86 7.74
CA VAL A 184 3.76 9.54 7.67
C VAL A 184 4.60 9.22 8.91
N SER A 185 5.91 9.36 8.83
CA SER A 185 6.77 9.32 10.02
C SER A 185 6.62 10.63 10.81
N PRO A 186 6.72 10.59 12.15
CA PRO A 186 6.48 11.77 13.02
C PRO A 186 7.28 13.00 12.62
N GLU A 187 8.54 12.80 12.26
CA GLU A 187 9.48 13.86 11.86
C GLU A 187 9.12 14.55 10.55
N HIS A 188 8.20 13.97 9.77
CA HIS A 188 7.82 14.48 8.45
C HIS A 188 6.44 15.14 8.40
N VAL A 189 5.62 14.99 9.46
CA VAL A 189 4.25 15.54 9.52
C VAL A 189 4.24 17.03 9.17
N ALA A 190 5.07 17.83 9.87
CA ALA A 190 5.11 19.26 9.66
C ALA A 190 5.41 19.68 8.21
N GLY A 191 6.33 18.95 7.53
CA GLY A 191 6.65 19.22 6.12
C GLY A 191 5.50 18.92 5.16
N PHE A 192 4.71 17.88 5.45
CA PHE A 192 3.48 17.60 4.68
C PHE A 192 2.42 18.67 4.93
N GLU A 193 2.19 19.06 6.19
CA GLU A 193 1.21 20.09 6.56
C GLU A 193 1.52 21.43 5.89
N GLU A 194 2.78 21.87 5.93
CA GLU A 194 3.22 23.13 5.30
C GLU A 194 2.96 23.12 3.79
N LEU A 195 3.38 22.04 3.10
CA LEU A 195 3.17 21.92 1.66
C LEU A 195 1.68 21.89 1.31
N LEU A 196 0.89 21.10 2.03
CA LEU A 196 -0.54 20.96 1.77
C LEU A 196 -1.29 22.24 2.06
N ALA A 197 -0.97 22.96 3.13
CA ALA A 197 -1.56 24.28 3.42
C ALA A 197 -1.32 25.29 2.28
N ALA A 198 -0.15 25.23 1.65
CA ALA A 198 0.18 26.08 0.52
C ALA A 198 -0.50 25.67 -0.80
N LYS A 199 -0.76 24.36 -1.00
CA LYS A 199 -1.18 23.80 -2.29
C LYS A 199 -2.66 23.46 -2.39
N VAL A 200 -3.30 23.04 -1.31
CA VAL A 200 -4.71 22.64 -1.28
C VAL A 200 -5.64 23.70 -1.85
N PRO A 201 -5.54 25.01 -1.46
CA PRO A 201 -6.43 26.04 -2.00
C PRO A 201 -6.38 26.17 -3.53
N PHE A 202 -5.19 25.97 -4.12
CA PHE A 202 -5.03 25.96 -5.58
C PHE A 202 -5.78 24.80 -6.22
N TYR A 203 -5.64 23.58 -5.67
CA TYR A 203 -6.29 22.38 -6.21
C TYR A 203 -7.79 22.39 -5.98
N GLU A 204 -8.28 22.89 -4.83
CA GLU A 204 -9.71 23.09 -4.57
C GLU A 204 -10.36 23.98 -5.64
N LYS A 205 -9.72 25.13 -5.92
CA LYS A 205 -10.20 26.04 -6.96
C LYS A 205 -10.12 25.41 -8.36
N ARG A 206 -9.05 24.66 -8.64
CA ARG A 206 -8.82 24.01 -9.95
C ARG A 206 -9.85 22.95 -10.27
N PHE A 207 -10.23 22.14 -9.28
CA PHE A 207 -11.09 20.97 -9.48
C PHE A 207 -12.52 21.17 -8.98
N GLY A 208 -12.82 22.26 -8.31
CA GLY A 208 -14.16 22.53 -7.77
C GLY A 208 -14.56 21.55 -6.65
N VAL A 209 -13.60 21.09 -5.87
CA VAL A 209 -13.79 20.15 -4.76
C VAL A 209 -13.26 20.74 -3.46
N ARG A 210 -13.62 20.14 -2.33
CA ARG A 210 -13.04 20.41 -1.01
C ARG A 210 -12.17 19.24 -0.59
N TYR A 211 -10.97 19.50 -0.08
CA TYR A 211 -10.10 18.46 0.46
C TYR A 211 -10.24 18.37 1.98
N GLU A 212 -10.39 17.15 2.46
CA GLU A 212 -10.27 16.77 3.88
C GLU A 212 -9.04 15.85 4.00
N ILE A 213 -7.97 16.37 4.61
CA ILE A 213 -6.71 15.64 4.72
C ILE A 213 -6.46 15.30 6.17
N SER A 214 -6.09 14.05 6.41
CA SER A 214 -5.72 13.55 7.73
C SER A 214 -4.42 12.77 7.70
N PHE A 215 -3.80 12.62 8.86
CA PHE A 215 -2.53 11.93 9.03
C PHE A 215 -2.62 10.91 10.15
N SER A 216 -1.87 9.83 10.01
CA SER A 216 -1.52 8.95 11.12
C SER A 216 -0.05 8.56 11.06
N VAL A 217 0.46 8.12 12.19
CA VAL A 217 1.82 7.60 12.34
C VAL A 217 1.72 6.09 12.54
N GLN A 218 2.67 5.31 12.00
CA GLN A 218 2.75 3.89 12.29
C GLN A 218 2.79 3.68 13.79
N LYS A 219 1.97 2.77 14.29
CA LYS A 219 1.85 2.54 15.74
C LYS A 219 3.09 1.83 16.27
N PRO A 220 3.66 2.28 17.39
CA PRO A 220 4.78 1.60 18.05
C PRO A 220 4.46 0.13 18.40
N SER A 221 3.20 -0.19 18.70
CA SER A 221 2.72 -1.56 18.94
C SER A 221 2.97 -2.52 17.77
N THR A 222 3.21 -2.00 16.57
CA THR A 222 3.51 -2.80 15.37
C THR A 222 5.01 -2.98 15.12
N ASP A 223 5.85 -2.39 15.95
CA ASP A 223 7.29 -2.50 15.80
C ASP A 223 7.79 -3.92 16.12
N THR A 224 8.91 -4.26 15.51
CA THR A 224 9.54 -5.56 15.72
C THR A 224 10.70 -5.41 16.69
N LEU A 225 10.75 -6.29 17.70
CA LEU A 225 11.86 -6.39 18.63
C LEU A 225 13.14 -6.81 17.87
N ALA A 226 14.22 -6.05 18.02
CA ALA A 226 15.50 -6.41 17.44
C ALA A 226 16.14 -7.58 18.22
N VAL A 227 16.83 -8.46 17.48
CA VAL A 227 17.53 -9.61 18.07
C VAL A 227 18.99 -9.67 17.64
N ASN A 228 19.81 -10.30 18.47
CA ASN A 228 21.18 -10.69 18.13
C ASN A 228 21.19 -11.90 17.17
N PRO A 229 22.34 -12.25 16.57
CA PRO A 229 22.44 -13.43 15.70
C PRO A 229 22.08 -14.77 16.36
N ASP A 230 22.10 -14.83 17.69
CA ASP A 230 21.69 -16.00 18.51
C ASP A 230 20.20 -15.97 18.89
N ASN A 231 19.43 -15.04 18.34
CA ASN A 231 18.01 -14.80 18.62
C ASN A 231 17.71 -14.39 20.08
N THR A 232 18.70 -13.87 20.82
CA THR A 232 18.45 -13.16 22.06
C THR A 232 18.05 -11.71 21.80
N PRO A 233 17.25 -11.05 22.67
CA PRO A 233 16.89 -9.65 22.51
C PRO A 233 18.12 -8.75 22.38
N PHE A 234 18.16 -7.90 21.36
CA PHE A 234 19.22 -6.90 21.23
C PHE A 234 18.99 -5.78 22.24
N ARG A 235 20.08 -5.39 22.94
CA ARG A 235 20.05 -4.30 23.91
C ARG A 235 20.92 -3.15 23.45
N GLN A 236 20.44 -1.94 23.66
CA GLN A 236 21.19 -0.73 23.45
C GLN A 236 22.26 -0.55 24.56
N ASP A 237 23.14 0.42 24.44
CA ASP A 237 24.24 0.68 25.38
C ASP A 237 23.74 0.97 26.81
N ASP A 238 22.52 1.51 26.96
CA ASP A 238 21.87 1.77 28.23
C ASP A 238 21.13 0.54 28.81
N GLY A 239 21.19 -0.60 28.11
CA GLY A 239 20.56 -1.86 28.49
C GLY A 239 19.09 -1.99 28.07
N THR A 240 18.51 -0.98 27.45
CA THR A 240 17.12 -1.01 26.95
C THR A 240 16.99 -1.89 25.71
N LEU A 241 15.78 -2.43 25.48
CA LEU A 241 15.45 -3.17 24.27
C LEU A 241 15.37 -2.22 23.07
N LEU A 242 15.78 -2.70 21.90
CA LEU A 242 15.65 -1.97 20.64
C LEU A 242 14.43 -2.48 19.87
N PHE A 243 13.49 -1.58 19.57
CA PHE A 243 12.37 -1.81 18.66
C PHE A 243 12.63 -1.15 17.32
N ARG A 244 12.17 -1.78 16.25
CA ARG A 244 12.34 -1.29 14.88
C ARG A 244 11.00 -1.21 14.18
N PRO A 245 10.70 -0.13 13.47
CA PRO A 245 9.49 -0.02 12.66
C PRO A 245 9.38 -1.21 11.70
N ALA A 246 8.24 -1.87 11.72
CA ALA A 246 7.93 -2.94 10.80
C ALA A 246 7.63 -2.38 9.39
N GLY A 247 7.56 -3.28 8.40
CA GLY A 247 7.23 -2.92 7.02
C GLY A 247 5.78 -2.48 6.84
N HIS A 248 5.37 -2.26 5.59
CA HIS A 248 4.02 -1.75 5.25
C HIS A 248 2.85 -2.58 5.80
N GLY A 249 3.06 -3.87 6.11
CA GLY A 249 2.04 -4.71 6.77
C GLY A 249 1.56 -4.16 8.11
N ALA A 250 2.43 -3.44 8.83
CA ALA A 250 2.08 -2.78 10.08
C ALA A 250 1.00 -1.70 9.93
N LEU A 251 0.88 -1.10 8.74
CA LEU A 251 -0.10 -0.06 8.46
C LEU A 251 -1.54 -0.58 8.38
N ILE A 252 -1.76 -1.90 8.51
CA ILE A 252 -3.11 -2.47 8.62
C ILE A 252 -3.85 -1.92 9.84
N GLU A 253 -3.16 -1.64 10.93
CA GLU A 253 -3.78 -1.04 12.12
C GLU A 253 -4.22 0.41 11.87
N ASN A 254 -3.44 1.17 11.11
CA ASN A 254 -3.83 2.52 10.70
C ASN A 254 -5.03 2.48 9.74
N LEU A 255 -5.05 1.49 8.83
CA LEU A 255 -6.14 1.30 7.88
C LEU A 255 -7.45 0.92 8.60
N ASN A 256 -7.39 0.07 9.61
CA ASN A 256 -8.54 -0.38 10.39
C ASN A 256 -9.21 0.76 11.21
N GLU A 257 -8.51 1.88 11.42
CA GLU A 257 -9.07 3.07 12.08
C GLU A 257 -9.77 4.04 11.12
N ILE A 258 -9.74 3.76 9.82
CA ILE A 258 -10.41 4.60 8.82
C ILE A 258 -11.88 4.24 8.75
N ASP A 259 -12.71 5.16 9.18
CA ASP A 259 -14.18 5.05 9.04
C ASP A 259 -14.57 5.46 7.62
N ALA A 260 -14.78 4.47 6.75
CA ALA A 260 -15.15 4.68 5.36
C ALA A 260 -15.83 3.44 4.76
N ASP A 261 -16.78 3.66 3.87
CA ASP A 261 -17.44 2.59 3.11
C ASP A 261 -16.52 2.02 2.02
N LEU A 262 -15.61 2.85 1.51
CA LEU A 262 -14.73 2.51 0.40
C LEU A 262 -13.38 3.21 0.53
N ILE A 263 -12.30 2.41 0.50
CA ILE A 263 -10.94 2.92 0.66
C ILE A 263 -10.09 2.61 -0.58
N PHE A 264 -9.58 3.66 -1.23
CA PHE A 264 -8.59 3.55 -2.28
C PHE A 264 -7.18 3.53 -1.68
N ILE A 265 -6.46 2.42 -1.78
CA ILE A 265 -5.09 2.32 -1.30
C ILE A 265 -4.11 2.52 -2.46
N LYS A 266 -3.14 3.42 -2.29
CA LYS A 266 -2.07 3.66 -3.27
C LYS A 266 -0.83 4.24 -2.59
N ASN A 267 0.33 3.64 -2.82
CA ASN A 267 1.58 4.14 -2.24
C ASN A 267 1.95 5.52 -2.77
N ILE A 268 2.62 6.32 -1.94
CA ILE A 268 2.99 7.71 -2.21
C ILE A 268 3.81 7.90 -3.50
N ASP A 269 4.66 6.94 -3.85
CA ASP A 269 5.54 6.99 -5.03
C ASP A 269 4.94 6.35 -6.28
N ASN A 270 3.75 5.76 -6.19
CA ASN A 270 3.09 5.13 -7.33
C ASN A 270 2.19 6.12 -8.08
N VAL A 271 2.76 7.17 -8.60
CA VAL A 271 2.07 8.24 -9.31
C VAL A 271 2.55 8.36 -10.76
N THR A 272 1.73 8.92 -11.62
CA THR A 272 2.02 9.10 -13.04
C THR A 272 1.68 10.51 -13.50
N THR A 273 2.22 10.89 -14.67
CA THR A 273 1.97 12.20 -15.28
C THR A 273 0.53 12.37 -15.74
N ASP A 274 0.08 13.64 -15.91
CA ASP A 274 -1.25 13.98 -16.42
C ASP A 274 -1.57 13.27 -17.75
N ALA A 275 -0.59 13.16 -18.64
CA ALA A 275 -0.75 12.53 -19.95
C ALA A 275 -1.06 11.00 -19.86
N ARG A 276 -0.66 10.33 -18.77
CA ARG A 276 -0.86 8.89 -18.57
C ARG A 276 -1.91 8.57 -17.49
N ARG A 277 -2.50 9.58 -16.87
CA ARG A 277 -3.44 9.41 -15.75
C ARG A 277 -4.77 8.80 -16.17
N GLY A 278 -5.19 8.96 -17.41
CA GLY A 278 -6.49 8.48 -17.89
C GLY A 278 -6.76 7.04 -17.55
N ASP A 279 -5.82 6.14 -17.81
CA ASP A 279 -5.95 4.72 -17.50
C ASP A 279 -5.99 4.47 -15.99
N THR A 280 -5.15 5.16 -15.21
CA THR A 280 -5.20 5.05 -13.74
C THR A 280 -6.57 5.41 -13.20
N VAL A 281 -7.16 6.53 -13.64
CA VAL A 281 -8.49 6.98 -13.20
C VAL A 281 -9.56 5.96 -13.59
N ARG A 282 -9.56 5.53 -14.87
CA ARG A 282 -10.52 4.55 -15.37
C ARG A 282 -10.48 3.27 -14.58
N TYR A 283 -9.31 2.65 -14.45
CA TYR A 283 -9.20 1.36 -13.77
C TYR A 283 -9.41 1.46 -12.25
N LYS A 284 -9.10 2.59 -11.60
CA LYS A 284 -9.50 2.81 -10.21
C LYS A 284 -11.02 2.81 -10.05
N LYS A 285 -11.75 3.46 -10.94
CA LYS A 285 -13.22 3.43 -10.94
C LYS A 285 -13.76 2.03 -11.27
N VAL A 286 -13.14 1.29 -12.19
CA VAL A 286 -13.51 -0.11 -12.49
C VAL A 286 -13.39 -0.98 -11.24
N LEU A 287 -12.25 -0.93 -10.54
CA LEU A 287 -12.05 -1.69 -9.31
C LEU A 287 -13.08 -1.34 -8.24
N ALA A 288 -13.40 -0.04 -8.09
CA ALA A 288 -14.41 0.43 -7.16
C ALA A 288 -15.82 -0.09 -7.51
N GLY A 289 -16.20 -0.01 -8.78
CA GLY A 289 -17.50 -0.51 -9.22
C GLY A 289 -17.67 -2.01 -9.07
N VAL A 290 -16.60 -2.79 -9.33
CA VAL A 290 -16.58 -4.24 -9.05
C VAL A 290 -16.73 -4.50 -7.56
N LEU A 291 -16.02 -3.75 -6.70
CA LEU A 291 -16.13 -3.90 -5.26
C LEU A 291 -17.55 -3.61 -4.76
N LEU A 292 -18.16 -2.52 -5.22
CA LEU A 292 -19.53 -2.14 -4.80
C LEU A 292 -20.56 -3.20 -5.20
N ASP A 293 -20.42 -3.79 -6.39
CA ASP A 293 -21.29 -4.92 -6.81
C ASP A 293 -21.16 -6.11 -5.87
N LEU A 294 -19.92 -6.52 -5.59
CA LEU A 294 -19.66 -7.67 -4.72
C LEU A 294 -20.13 -7.42 -3.29
N GLN A 295 -19.90 -6.22 -2.76
CA GLN A 295 -20.29 -5.81 -1.42
C GLN A 295 -21.82 -5.80 -1.27
N GLY A 296 -22.52 -5.18 -2.22
CA GLY A 296 -24.00 -5.13 -2.20
C GLY A 296 -24.60 -6.52 -2.16
N ARG A 297 -24.11 -7.42 -3.01
CA ARG A 297 -24.58 -8.82 -3.04
C ARG A 297 -24.21 -9.59 -1.77
N ALA A 298 -23.02 -9.36 -1.21
CA ALA A 298 -22.64 -9.98 0.06
C ALA A 298 -23.58 -9.56 1.20
N PHE A 299 -23.96 -8.28 1.27
CA PHE A 299 -24.91 -7.77 2.26
C PHE A 299 -26.33 -8.36 2.08
N GLU A 300 -26.79 -8.50 0.84
CA GLU A 300 -28.07 -9.18 0.56
C GLU A 300 -28.07 -10.63 1.06
N TYR A 301 -26.99 -11.37 0.82
CA TYR A 301 -26.85 -12.75 1.30
C TYR A 301 -26.70 -12.83 2.83
N LEU A 302 -25.93 -11.92 3.46
CA LEU A 302 -25.84 -11.85 4.92
C LEU A 302 -27.23 -11.65 5.54
N LYS A 303 -27.99 -10.70 5.01
CA LYS A 303 -29.36 -10.46 5.47
C LYS A 303 -30.28 -11.66 5.27
N ALA A 304 -30.16 -12.37 4.14
CA ALA A 304 -30.94 -13.59 3.89
C ALA A 304 -30.61 -14.71 4.89
N LEU A 305 -29.32 -14.87 5.23
CA LEU A 305 -28.89 -15.83 6.24
C LEU A 305 -29.36 -15.47 7.66
N GLU A 306 -29.50 -14.19 7.99
CA GLU A 306 -30.02 -13.71 9.29
C GLU A 306 -31.51 -14.00 9.47
N VAL A 307 -32.31 -13.81 8.42
CA VAL A 307 -33.74 -14.09 8.46
C VAL A 307 -34.02 -15.59 8.59
N GLY A 308 -33.10 -16.43 8.16
CA GLY A 308 -33.22 -17.88 8.16
C GLY A 308 -33.98 -18.43 6.97
N GLY A 309 -33.73 -19.70 6.66
CA GLY A 309 -34.42 -20.40 5.54
C GLY A 309 -33.87 -20.07 4.15
N ALA A 310 -32.72 -19.37 4.07
CA ALA A 310 -32.05 -19.13 2.81
C ALA A 310 -31.50 -20.44 2.19
N GLU A 311 -31.62 -20.58 0.89
CA GLU A 311 -30.92 -21.64 0.16
C GLU A 311 -29.43 -21.39 0.17
N LEU A 312 -28.63 -22.37 0.63
CA LEU A 312 -27.18 -22.19 0.81
C LEU A 312 -26.40 -22.28 -0.51
N GLU A 313 -26.88 -23.07 -1.47
CA GLU A 313 -26.23 -23.32 -2.76
C GLU A 313 -25.94 -22.03 -3.56
N PRO A 314 -26.91 -21.10 -3.78
CA PRO A 314 -26.64 -19.85 -4.48
C PRO A 314 -25.63 -18.95 -3.77
N ILE A 315 -25.58 -19.01 -2.42
CA ILE A 315 -24.63 -18.26 -1.61
C ILE A 315 -23.24 -18.85 -1.76
N ALA A 316 -23.12 -20.18 -1.69
CA ALA A 316 -21.87 -20.89 -1.91
C ALA A 316 -21.31 -20.64 -3.32
N GLU A 317 -22.17 -20.67 -4.34
CA GLU A 317 -21.79 -20.36 -5.71
C GLU A 317 -21.25 -18.92 -5.86
N PHE A 318 -21.89 -17.95 -5.23
CA PHE A 318 -21.41 -16.56 -5.19
C PHE A 318 -20.04 -16.44 -4.52
N ILE A 319 -19.87 -17.08 -3.37
CA ILE A 319 -18.60 -17.10 -2.63
C ILE A 319 -17.50 -17.71 -3.50
N GLU A 320 -17.74 -18.85 -4.13
CA GLU A 320 -16.71 -19.53 -4.91
C GLU A 320 -16.39 -18.82 -6.23
N LYS A 321 -17.40 -18.38 -6.97
CA LYS A 321 -17.23 -17.82 -8.32
C LYS A 321 -16.91 -16.34 -8.33
N GLN A 322 -17.40 -15.57 -7.35
CA GLN A 322 -17.28 -14.12 -7.36
C GLN A 322 -16.30 -13.61 -6.30
N LEU A 323 -16.36 -14.15 -5.07
CA LEU A 323 -15.41 -13.76 -4.02
C LEU A 323 -14.10 -14.57 -4.10
N CYS A 324 -14.03 -15.58 -4.98
CA CYS A 324 -12.85 -16.44 -5.16
C CYS A 324 -12.39 -17.06 -3.83
N VAL A 325 -13.33 -17.62 -3.07
CA VAL A 325 -13.06 -18.43 -1.89
C VAL A 325 -13.59 -19.84 -2.13
N LYS A 326 -12.69 -20.83 -2.15
CA LYS A 326 -13.08 -22.24 -2.25
C LYS A 326 -13.55 -22.74 -0.91
N LEU A 327 -14.77 -23.26 -0.87
CA LEU A 327 -15.37 -23.85 0.32
C LEU A 327 -14.91 -25.30 0.50
N PRO A 328 -14.90 -25.85 1.73
CA PRO A 328 -14.75 -27.28 1.96
C PRO A 328 -15.96 -28.06 1.40
N ALA A 329 -15.79 -29.38 1.28
CA ALA A 329 -16.87 -30.23 0.74
C ALA A 329 -18.18 -30.18 1.55
N GLU A 330 -18.05 -29.97 2.85
CA GLU A 330 -19.18 -29.77 3.77
C GLU A 330 -19.11 -28.35 4.32
N TYR A 331 -20.19 -27.61 4.19
CA TYR A 331 -20.34 -26.25 4.71
C TYR A 331 -21.75 -26.02 5.27
N ASP A 332 -21.85 -25.09 6.17
CA ASP A 332 -23.11 -24.69 6.79
C ASP A 332 -23.34 -23.17 6.67
N SER A 333 -24.47 -22.71 7.14
CA SER A 333 -24.81 -21.27 7.14
C SER A 333 -23.84 -20.43 7.98
N ALA A 334 -23.26 -21.01 9.05
CA ALA A 334 -22.32 -20.31 9.91
C ALA A 334 -21.00 -20.04 9.18
N LEU A 335 -20.48 -21.02 8.45
CA LEU A 335 -19.28 -20.84 7.62
C LEU A 335 -19.52 -19.84 6.50
N LEU A 336 -20.65 -19.94 5.78
CA LEU A 336 -20.97 -19.00 4.71
C LEU A 336 -21.09 -17.58 5.24
N ARG A 337 -21.74 -17.37 6.37
CA ARG A 337 -21.80 -16.08 7.06
C ARG A 337 -20.41 -15.58 7.42
N ALA A 338 -19.57 -16.39 8.03
CA ALA A 338 -18.22 -16.02 8.41
C ALA A 338 -17.34 -15.63 7.22
N VAL A 339 -17.57 -16.23 6.04
CA VAL A 339 -16.85 -15.87 4.80
C VAL A 339 -17.37 -14.55 4.24
N LEU A 340 -18.70 -14.34 4.21
CA LEU A 340 -19.33 -13.12 3.69
C LEU A 340 -19.03 -11.89 4.55
N ASP A 341 -18.83 -12.07 5.87
CA ASP A 341 -18.58 -11.02 6.85
C ASP A 341 -17.07 -10.64 6.95
N ARG A 342 -16.25 -11.07 5.98
CA ARG A 342 -14.85 -10.68 5.87
C ARG A 342 -14.71 -9.36 5.09
N PRO A 343 -13.68 -8.56 5.39
CA PRO A 343 -13.32 -7.43 4.54
C PRO A 343 -13.09 -7.88 3.09
N ILE A 344 -13.69 -7.16 2.13
CA ILE A 344 -13.53 -7.45 0.70
C ILE A 344 -12.42 -6.55 0.14
N ARG A 345 -11.49 -7.15 -0.60
CA ARG A 345 -10.39 -6.44 -1.26
C ARG A 345 -10.34 -6.80 -2.74
N VAL A 346 -10.42 -5.80 -3.60
CA VAL A 346 -10.25 -5.94 -5.06
C VAL A 346 -8.89 -5.34 -5.44
N CYS A 347 -8.03 -6.15 -6.06
CA CYS A 347 -6.68 -5.75 -6.47
C CYS A 347 -6.57 -5.74 -7.99
N GLY A 348 -6.06 -4.62 -8.54
CA GLY A 348 -5.67 -4.57 -9.95
C GLY A 348 -4.39 -5.38 -10.19
N MET A 349 -4.37 -6.17 -11.25
CA MET A 349 -3.21 -6.96 -11.65
C MET A 349 -2.71 -6.50 -13.02
N VAL A 350 -1.39 -6.46 -13.20
CA VAL A 350 -0.72 -6.17 -14.48
C VAL A 350 0.35 -7.23 -14.76
N ARG A 351 0.71 -7.43 -16.04
CA ARG A 351 1.79 -8.35 -16.38
C ARG A 351 3.10 -7.92 -15.76
N ASN A 352 3.86 -8.90 -15.26
CA ASN A 352 5.23 -8.68 -14.82
C ASN A 352 6.16 -8.69 -16.05
N GLU A 353 6.94 -7.63 -16.21
CA GLU A 353 7.92 -7.51 -17.30
C GLU A 353 9.36 -7.73 -16.80
N GLY A 354 9.53 -8.39 -15.65
CA GLY A 354 10.83 -8.77 -15.09
C GLY A 354 11.21 -8.02 -13.80
N GLU A 355 10.31 -7.22 -13.24
CA GLU A 355 10.53 -6.57 -11.95
C GLU A 355 10.30 -7.54 -10.79
N PRO A 356 11.06 -7.42 -9.68
CA PRO A 356 10.79 -8.20 -8.49
C PRO A 356 9.44 -7.80 -7.89
N GLY A 357 8.60 -8.79 -7.57
CA GLY A 357 7.28 -8.56 -6.99
C GLY A 357 6.61 -9.85 -6.56
N GLY A 358 5.44 -9.71 -5.94
CA GLY A 358 4.58 -10.83 -5.61
C GLY A 358 3.66 -11.22 -6.76
N GLY A 359 2.99 -12.35 -6.61
CA GLY A 359 1.95 -12.84 -7.52
C GLY A 359 0.71 -13.29 -6.76
N PRO A 360 -0.44 -13.47 -7.44
CA PRO A 360 -1.63 -14.01 -6.84
C PRO A 360 -1.57 -15.54 -6.76
N PHE A 361 -1.88 -16.08 -5.60
CA PHE A 361 -1.90 -17.51 -5.33
C PHE A 361 -3.17 -17.89 -4.57
N TRP A 362 -3.65 -19.11 -4.82
CA TRP A 362 -4.59 -19.78 -3.96
C TRP A 362 -3.85 -20.34 -2.74
N VAL A 363 -4.31 -19.97 -1.55
CA VAL A 363 -3.70 -20.37 -0.28
C VAL A 363 -4.74 -21.08 0.58
N GLY A 364 -4.36 -22.20 1.18
CA GLY A 364 -5.19 -22.94 2.12
C GLY A 364 -5.25 -22.24 3.47
N ASN A 365 -6.44 -22.04 4.00
CA ASN A 365 -6.70 -21.40 5.29
C ASN A 365 -6.93 -22.44 6.39
N PRO A 366 -6.73 -22.08 7.69
CA PRO A 366 -6.96 -22.99 8.81
C PRO A 366 -8.40 -23.50 8.96
N ASP A 367 -9.37 -22.78 8.43
CA ASP A 367 -10.80 -23.13 8.45
C ASP A 367 -11.22 -24.10 7.31
N GLY A 368 -10.24 -24.61 6.55
CA GLY A 368 -10.47 -25.52 5.43
C GLY A 368 -10.86 -24.83 4.12
N THR A 369 -11.05 -23.53 4.12
CA THR A 369 -11.27 -22.75 2.88
C THR A 369 -9.96 -22.52 2.14
N GLN A 370 -10.03 -22.15 0.85
CA GLN A 370 -8.90 -21.59 0.13
C GLN A 370 -9.28 -20.18 -0.36
N SER A 371 -8.36 -19.24 -0.26
CA SER A 371 -8.58 -17.87 -0.72
C SER A 371 -7.38 -17.31 -1.49
N LEU A 372 -7.61 -16.23 -2.22
CA LEU A 372 -6.56 -15.55 -2.96
C LEU A 372 -5.70 -14.72 -2.01
N GLN A 373 -4.38 -14.85 -2.15
CA GLN A 373 -3.39 -14.02 -1.50
C GLN A 373 -2.36 -13.54 -2.51
N ILE A 374 -1.88 -12.31 -2.32
CA ILE A 374 -0.70 -11.85 -3.03
C ILE A 374 0.51 -12.23 -2.17
N ALA A 375 1.35 -13.11 -2.68
CA ALA A 375 2.53 -13.60 -1.99
C ALA A 375 3.81 -13.17 -2.69
N GLU A 376 4.80 -12.78 -1.90
CA GLU A 376 6.17 -12.53 -2.35
C GLU A 376 7.01 -13.80 -2.24
N SER A 377 8.13 -13.88 -2.97
CA SER A 377 9.00 -15.06 -2.97
C SER A 377 9.50 -15.46 -1.58
N SER A 378 9.69 -14.49 -0.69
CA SER A 378 10.10 -14.73 0.70
C SER A 378 9.06 -15.44 1.56
N GLN A 379 7.80 -15.44 1.13
CA GLN A 379 6.67 -16.05 1.84
C GLN A 379 6.34 -17.47 1.32
N ILE A 380 7.00 -17.90 0.23
CA ILE A 380 6.75 -19.17 -0.45
C ILE A 380 7.89 -20.12 -0.10
N GLY A 381 7.54 -21.34 0.33
CA GLY A 381 8.51 -22.38 0.68
C GLY A 381 9.36 -22.82 -0.51
N PRO A 382 10.58 -23.33 -0.27
CA PRO A 382 11.49 -23.77 -1.34
C PRO A 382 10.85 -24.82 -2.26
N ASP A 383 10.01 -25.69 -1.71
CA ASP A 383 9.34 -26.76 -2.45
C ASP A 383 8.24 -26.22 -3.39
N ASP A 384 7.67 -25.04 -3.08
CA ASP A 384 6.62 -24.38 -3.84
C ASP A 384 7.15 -23.32 -4.83
N LEU A 385 8.46 -23.04 -4.83
CA LEU A 385 9.09 -22.12 -5.80
C LEU A 385 8.80 -22.45 -7.27
N PRO A 386 8.66 -23.73 -7.70
CA PRO A 386 8.24 -24.04 -9.06
C PRO A 386 6.87 -23.46 -9.42
N LEU A 387 5.94 -23.34 -8.46
CA LEU A 387 4.62 -22.73 -8.67
C LEU A 387 4.73 -21.26 -9.04
N MET A 388 5.71 -20.53 -8.50
CA MET A 388 5.96 -19.14 -8.89
C MET A 388 6.36 -19.00 -10.37
N ARG A 389 7.10 -19.99 -10.90
CA ARG A 389 7.55 -19.98 -12.30
C ARG A 389 6.44 -20.38 -13.26
N SER A 390 5.47 -21.16 -12.80
CA SER A 390 4.29 -21.55 -13.57
C SER A 390 3.16 -20.53 -13.50
N ALA A 391 3.21 -19.63 -12.49
CA ALA A 391 2.28 -18.52 -12.41
C ALA A 391 2.44 -17.66 -13.67
N THR A 392 1.34 -17.31 -14.30
CA THR A 392 1.37 -16.22 -15.30
C THR A 392 2.06 -15.06 -14.62
N PRO A 393 3.18 -14.53 -15.18
CA PRO A 393 3.89 -13.44 -14.52
C PRO A 393 2.97 -12.22 -14.48
N VAL A 394 2.30 -12.06 -13.35
CA VAL A 394 1.45 -10.92 -13.07
C VAL A 394 2.17 -10.12 -12.04
N SER A 395 2.73 -8.99 -12.44
CA SER A 395 3.29 -8.05 -11.49
C SER A 395 2.14 -7.39 -10.74
N TYR A 396 2.25 -7.45 -9.46
CA TYR A 396 1.54 -6.60 -8.57
C TYR A 396 2.18 -5.21 -8.60
N THR A 397 1.73 -4.34 -9.48
CA THR A 397 1.95 -2.92 -9.31
C THR A 397 0.85 -2.41 -8.40
N HIS A 398 1.22 -1.99 -7.22
CA HIS A 398 0.53 -1.29 -6.13
C HIS A 398 -0.82 -0.59 -6.42
N LEU A 399 -1.73 -1.26 -7.12
CA LEU A 399 -3.13 -0.88 -7.22
C LEU A 399 -3.92 -1.70 -6.21
N ARG A 400 -3.54 -1.61 -4.92
CA ARG A 400 -4.42 -2.08 -3.85
C ARG A 400 -5.63 -1.18 -3.84
N ALA A 401 -6.76 -1.73 -4.22
CA ALA A 401 -8.03 -1.08 -4.04
C ALA A 401 -8.79 -1.85 -2.96
N HIS A 402 -9.21 -1.17 -1.93
CA HIS A 402 -10.36 -1.37 -1.08
C HIS A 402 -10.33 -2.51 -0.08
N GLU A 403 -10.28 -2.12 1.17
CA GLU A 403 -10.86 -2.89 2.26
C GLU A 403 -12.18 -2.23 2.64
N THR A 404 -13.22 -3.03 2.83
CA THR A 404 -14.46 -2.58 3.44
C THR A 404 -14.57 -3.30 4.76
N SER A 405 -14.75 -2.57 5.85
CA SER A 405 -15.27 -3.17 7.07
C SER A 405 -16.78 -3.18 6.97
N ALA A 406 -17.40 -4.36 6.95
CA ALA A 406 -18.81 -4.49 7.20
C ALA A 406 -19.01 -4.29 8.71
N HIS A 407 -19.26 -3.07 9.13
CA HIS A 407 -19.87 -2.82 10.42
C HIS A 407 -21.38 -2.86 10.21
N LEU A 408 -21.98 -3.97 10.59
CA LEU A 408 -23.41 -4.09 10.82
C LEU A 408 -23.74 -3.58 12.21
#